data_ab3750326cf91ce7328d689b3b0e5fbb
#
_entry.id   ab3750326cf91ce7328d689b3b0e5fbb
#
_cell.length_a   1.000
_cell.length_b   1.000
_cell.length_c   1.000
_cell.angle_alpha   90.00
_cell.angle_beta   90.00
_cell.angle_gamma   90.00
#
_symmetry.space_group_name_H-M   'P 1'
#
loop_
_entity.id
_entity.type
_entity.pdbx_description
1 polymer ?
#
loop_
_entity_poly.entity_id
_entity_poly.type
_entity_poly.pdbx_seq_one_letter_code
_entity_poly.pdbx_strand_id
1 'polypeptide(L)'
;MTARLISTTEGQTMVLTLSNPEHRNALGPEMYAAGVEALNAAESNPEIRSVVITGEGGIFSAGGNLQRLLSNRQQAPEVQAQSIEGLHSWIEAIRTFPKPVIAAVEGPAAGAGFSLALACDLIVSASNSVFVMAYTSVALSPDGGGSWSLSRLMPRQLATELL
;
A
#
# COMPACT_ATOMS: atom_id res chain seq x y z
N MET A 1 8.74 16.44 5.64
CA MET A 1 7.64 16.62 4.64
C MET A 1 6.48 15.71 5.01
N THR A 2 5.24 16.10 4.69
CA THR A 2 4.04 15.28 4.95
C THR A 2 3.96 14.14 3.93
N ALA A 3 3.49 12.98 4.34
CA ALA A 3 3.20 11.86 3.45
C ALA A 3 2.17 12.28 2.40
N ARG A 4 2.40 12.01 1.13
CA ARG A 4 1.50 12.38 0.03
C ARG A 4 1.49 11.32 -1.07
N LEU A 5 0.39 11.23 -1.78
CA LEU A 5 0.26 10.47 -3.01
C LEU A 5 0.31 11.45 -4.19
N ILE A 6 1.27 11.25 -5.09
CA ILE A 6 1.41 12.05 -6.30
C ILE A 6 0.72 11.30 -7.44
N SER A 7 -0.23 11.96 -8.12
CA SER A 7 -0.92 11.39 -9.27
C SER A 7 -0.45 12.09 -10.54
N THR A 8 -0.01 11.29 -11.52
CA THR A 8 0.33 11.73 -12.87
C THR A 8 -0.32 10.82 -13.90
N THR A 9 -0.35 11.24 -15.16
CA THR A 9 -0.89 10.41 -16.25
C THR A 9 0.16 10.25 -17.35
N GLU A 10 0.42 9.01 -17.72
CA GLU A 10 1.32 8.63 -18.81
C GLU A 10 0.53 7.84 -19.87
N GLY A 11 0.20 8.50 -20.97
CA GLY A 11 -0.69 7.91 -21.98
C GLY A 11 -2.06 7.63 -21.41
N GLN A 12 -2.46 6.35 -21.33
CA GLN A 12 -3.72 5.88 -20.77
C GLN A 12 -3.57 5.28 -19.36
N THR A 13 -2.43 5.48 -18.72
CA THR A 13 -2.11 4.94 -17.40
C THR A 13 -2.02 6.06 -16.38
N MET A 14 -2.78 5.96 -15.29
CA MET A 14 -2.58 6.80 -14.12
C MET A 14 -1.46 6.22 -13.27
N VAL A 15 -0.47 7.03 -12.91
CA VAL A 15 0.65 6.64 -12.03
C VAL A 15 0.46 7.31 -10.68
N LEU A 16 0.37 6.50 -9.64
CA LEU A 16 0.24 6.92 -8.24
C LEU A 16 1.58 6.66 -7.54
N THR A 17 2.29 7.73 -7.19
CA THR A 17 3.60 7.63 -6.54
C THR A 17 3.48 7.92 -5.05
N LEU A 18 3.84 6.93 -4.23
CA LEU A 18 3.98 7.06 -2.78
C LEU A 18 5.18 7.97 -2.48
N SER A 19 4.94 9.13 -1.88
CA SER A 19 5.99 10.12 -1.61
C SER A 19 6.02 10.51 -0.13
N ASN A 20 6.99 9.97 0.58
CA ASN A 20 7.36 10.28 1.96
C ASN A 20 8.81 9.85 2.19
N PRO A 21 9.78 10.40 1.43
CA PRO A 21 11.15 9.87 1.36
C PRO A 21 11.86 9.90 2.70
N GLU A 22 11.61 10.88 3.56
CA GLU A 22 12.19 10.97 4.92
C GLU A 22 11.79 9.79 5.82
N HIS A 23 10.67 9.14 5.54
CA HIS A 23 10.15 7.97 6.24
C HIS A 23 10.02 6.74 5.32
N ARG A 24 10.87 6.64 4.28
CA ARG A 24 10.91 5.50 3.34
C ARG A 24 9.53 5.17 2.77
N ASN A 25 8.81 6.19 2.36
CA ASN A 25 7.44 6.11 1.84
C ASN A 25 6.45 5.40 2.79
N ALA A 26 6.63 5.63 4.11
CA ALA A 26 5.68 5.14 5.09
C ALA A 26 4.29 5.72 4.82
N LEU A 27 3.29 4.83 4.86
CA LEU A 27 1.91 5.13 4.55
C LEU A 27 1.22 5.92 5.67
N GLY A 28 0.23 6.72 5.31
CA GLY A 28 -0.52 7.53 6.24
C GLY A 28 -1.95 7.86 5.77
N PRO A 29 -2.81 8.39 6.66
CA PRO A 29 -4.20 8.69 6.36
C PRO A 29 -4.39 9.57 5.13
N GLU A 30 -3.49 10.53 4.90
CA GLU A 30 -3.53 11.41 3.75
C GLU A 30 -3.32 10.64 2.43
N MET A 31 -2.41 9.63 2.43
CA MET A 31 -2.22 8.76 1.27
C MET A 31 -3.43 7.85 1.05
N TYR A 32 -4.05 7.35 2.12
CA TYR A 32 -5.23 6.48 2.02
C TYR A 32 -6.39 7.20 1.35
N ALA A 33 -6.71 8.40 1.84
CA ALA A 33 -7.77 9.23 1.29
C ALA A 33 -7.49 9.62 -0.18
N ALA A 34 -6.28 10.09 -0.47
CA ALA A 34 -5.86 10.46 -1.82
C ALA A 34 -5.88 9.24 -2.77
N GLY A 35 -5.58 8.04 -2.28
CA GLY A 35 -5.63 6.81 -3.06
C GLY A 35 -7.04 6.43 -3.48
N VAL A 36 -8.00 6.51 -2.56
CA VAL A 36 -9.43 6.30 -2.87
C VAL A 36 -9.93 7.34 -3.86
N GLU A 37 -9.62 8.62 -3.64
CA GLU A 37 -10.01 9.71 -4.52
C GLU A 37 -9.44 9.55 -5.95
N ALA A 38 -8.15 9.19 -6.05
CA ALA A 38 -7.50 8.97 -7.34
C ALA A 38 -8.13 7.80 -8.12
N LEU A 39 -8.46 6.70 -7.44
CA LEU A 39 -9.13 5.56 -8.08
C LEU A 39 -10.54 5.94 -8.55
N ASN A 40 -11.34 6.66 -7.75
CA ASN A 40 -12.65 7.15 -8.16
C ASN A 40 -12.55 8.06 -9.41
N ALA A 41 -11.55 8.94 -9.45
CA ALA A 41 -11.29 9.79 -10.62
C ALA A 41 -10.88 8.96 -11.84
N ALA A 42 -10.01 7.96 -11.67
CA ALA A 42 -9.58 7.07 -12.75
C ALA A 42 -10.71 6.18 -13.26
N GLU A 43 -11.61 5.71 -12.38
CA GLU A 43 -12.77 4.92 -12.76
C GLU A 43 -13.69 5.70 -13.71
N SER A 44 -13.99 6.94 -13.34
CA SER A 44 -14.89 7.84 -14.08
C SER A 44 -14.28 8.38 -15.39
N ASN A 45 -12.96 8.27 -15.56
CA ASN A 45 -12.26 8.77 -16.74
C ASN A 45 -12.08 7.67 -17.80
N PRO A 46 -12.75 7.75 -18.98
CA PRO A 46 -12.63 6.75 -20.04
C PRO A 46 -11.23 6.71 -20.68
N GLU A 47 -10.44 7.78 -20.59
CA GLU A 47 -9.07 7.82 -21.12
C GLU A 47 -8.08 7.05 -20.24
N ILE A 48 -8.39 6.80 -18.98
CA ILE A 48 -7.55 5.98 -18.09
C ILE A 48 -7.99 4.51 -18.21
N ARG A 49 -7.06 3.65 -18.58
CA ARG A 49 -7.27 2.21 -18.77
C ARG A 49 -6.56 1.33 -17.76
N SER A 50 -5.61 1.88 -17.03
CA SER A 50 -4.87 1.18 -15.98
C SER A 50 -4.34 2.14 -14.94
N VAL A 51 -4.00 1.62 -13.76
CA VAL A 51 -3.35 2.36 -12.69
C VAL A 51 -2.05 1.64 -12.31
N VAL A 52 -0.98 2.40 -12.11
CA VAL A 52 0.29 1.90 -11.57
C VAL A 52 0.52 2.57 -10.22
N ILE A 53 0.85 1.79 -9.20
CA ILE A 53 1.26 2.28 -7.88
C ILE A 53 2.76 2.01 -7.73
N THR A 54 3.53 3.04 -7.41
CA THR A 54 4.99 2.94 -7.22
C THR A 54 5.45 3.80 -6.05
N GLY A 55 6.73 3.68 -5.65
CA GLY A 55 7.34 4.48 -4.59
C GLY A 55 8.40 5.44 -5.12
N GLU A 56 8.53 6.60 -4.48
CA GLU A 56 9.57 7.58 -4.80
C GLU A 56 10.94 7.10 -4.29
N GLY A 57 12.01 7.37 -5.04
CA GLY A 57 13.40 7.22 -4.58
C GLY A 57 13.88 5.78 -4.42
N GLY A 58 13.37 4.82 -5.22
CA GLY A 58 13.86 3.44 -5.20
C GLY A 58 13.42 2.64 -3.97
N ILE A 59 12.38 3.07 -3.30
CA ILE A 59 11.73 2.37 -2.17
C ILE A 59 10.24 2.34 -2.44
N PHE A 60 9.62 1.16 -2.49
CA PHE A 60 8.17 1.10 -2.65
C PHE A 60 7.46 1.68 -1.42
N SER A 61 7.56 1.01 -0.28
CA SER A 61 7.04 1.54 0.99
C SER A 61 7.55 0.72 2.19
N ALA A 62 7.93 1.40 3.27
CA ALA A 62 8.26 0.77 4.56
C ALA A 62 7.02 0.36 5.38
N GLY A 63 5.81 0.57 4.86
CA GLY A 63 4.56 0.25 5.57
C GLY A 63 4.06 1.38 6.46
N GLY A 64 3.50 1.04 7.62
CA GLY A 64 2.97 2.03 8.54
C GLY A 64 4.05 2.91 9.18
N ASN A 65 3.71 4.16 9.47
CA ASN A 65 4.62 5.05 10.21
C ASN A 65 4.68 4.66 11.69
N LEU A 66 5.83 4.10 12.14
CA LEU A 66 6.00 3.62 13.51
C LEU A 66 5.90 4.73 14.56
N GLN A 67 6.34 5.95 14.25
CA GLN A 67 6.21 7.10 15.17
C GLN A 67 4.75 7.45 15.38
N ARG A 68 3.95 7.44 14.30
CA ARG A 68 2.51 7.66 14.39
C ARG A 68 1.82 6.54 15.17
N LEU A 69 2.17 5.28 14.95
CA LEU A 69 1.65 4.15 15.72
C LEU A 69 1.94 4.29 17.22
N LEU A 70 3.15 4.70 17.57
CA LEU A 70 3.54 4.97 18.95
C LEU A 70 2.75 6.14 19.56
N SER A 71 2.54 7.21 18.80
CA SER A 71 1.71 8.34 19.23
C SER A 71 0.26 7.94 19.40
N ASN A 72 -0.31 7.17 18.46
CA ASN A 72 -1.70 6.70 18.54
C ASN A 72 -1.94 5.79 19.75
N ARG A 73 -0.92 4.98 20.14
CA ARG A 73 -1.00 4.14 21.34
C ARG A 73 -1.27 4.93 22.63
N GLN A 74 -0.92 6.21 22.66
CA GLN A 74 -1.15 7.10 23.80
C GLN A 74 -2.51 7.80 23.76
N GLN A 75 -3.30 7.56 22.70
CA GLN A 75 -4.61 8.15 22.48
C GLN A 75 -5.72 7.12 22.68
N ALA A 76 -6.96 7.53 22.47
CA ALA A 76 -8.10 6.63 22.49
C ALA A 76 -7.98 5.57 21.37
N PRO A 77 -8.35 4.30 21.61
CA PRO A 77 -8.23 3.20 20.64
C PRO A 77 -8.90 3.49 19.29
N GLU A 78 -9.93 4.32 19.30
CA GLU A 78 -10.69 4.74 18.10
C GLU A 78 -9.80 5.45 17.07
N VAL A 79 -8.77 6.17 17.51
CA VAL A 79 -7.81 6.87 16.63
C VAL A 79 -7.05 5.88 15.75
N GLN A 80 -6.59 4.78 16.36
CA GLN A 80 -5.90 3.74 15.60
C GLN A 80 -6.88 2.94 14.73
N ALA A 81 -8.07 2.62 15.24
CA ALA A 81 -9.10 1.94 14.48
C ALA A 81 -9.48 2.73 13.21
N GLN A 82 -9.68 4.03 13.34
CA GLN A 82 -9.98 4.91 12.20
C GLN A 82 -8.85 4.97 11.17
N SER A 83 -7.60 4.95 11.63
CA SER A 83 -6.43 4.90 10.72
C SER A 83 -6.37 3.58 9.94
N ILE A 84 -6.67 2.45 10.59
CA ILE A 84 -6.72 1.13 9.95
C ILE A 84 -7.86 1.07 8.94
N GLU A 85 -9.03 1.62 9.28
CA GLU A 85 -10.19 1.68 8.39
C GLU A 85 -9.87 2.47 7.11
N GLY A 86 -9.13 3.57 7.21
CA GLY A 86 -8.68 4.32 6.04
C GLY A 86 -7.79 3.49 5.11
N LEU A 87 -6.87 2.68 5.66
CA LEU A 87 -6.08 1.74 4.88
C LEU A 87 -6.97 0.68 4.22
N HIS A 88 -7.89 0.08 4.97
CA HIS A 88 -8.81 -0.94 4.46
C HIS A 88 -9.67 -0.41 3.32
N SER A 89 -10.19 0.81 3.43
CA SER A 89 -10.97 1.46 2.37
C SER A 89 -10.15 1.61 1.08
N TRP A 90 -8.87 1.96 1.17
CA TRP A 90 -8.02 2.05 -0.02
C TRP A 90 -7.71 0.67 -0.62
N ILE A 91 -7.41 -0.33 0.21
CA ILE A 91 -7.21 -1.72 -0.22
C ILE A 91 -8.47 -2.26 -0.93
N GLU A 92 -9.64 -2.00 -0.37
CA GLU A 92 -10.92 -2.41 -0.98
C GLU A 92 -11.15 -1.71 -2.31
N ALA A 93 -10.89 -0.40 -2.39
CA ALA A 93 -10.99 0.36 -3.63
C ALA A 93 -10.08 -0.20 -4.73
N ILE A 94 -8.83 -0.62 -4.40
CA ILE A 94 -7.93 -1.28 -5.34
C ILE A 94 -8.53 -2.61 -5.82
N ARG A 95 -9.00 -3.45 -4.91
CA ARG A 95 -9.48 -4.80 -5.21
C ARG A 95 -10.78 -4.86 -5.99
N THR A 96 -11.61 -3.82 -5.86
CA THR A 96 -12.89 -3.70 -6.56
C THR A 96 -12.81 -2.81 -7.80
N PHE A 97 -11.63 -2.26 -8.07
CA PHE A 97 -11.43 -1.35 -9.18
C PHE A 97 -11.62 -2.07 -10.52
N PRO A 98 -12.43 -1.52 -11.45
CA PRO A 98 -12.81 -2.23 -12.68
C PRO A 98 -11.72 -2.22 -13.79
N LYS A 99 -10.57 -1.61 -13.54
CA LYS A 99 -9.44 -1.54 -14.48
C LYS A 99 -8.19 -2.11 -13.81
N PRO A 100 -7.21 -2.63 -14.56
CA PRO A 100 -5.99 -3.20 -13.95
C PRO A 100 -5.24 -2.22 -13.06
N VAL A 101 -4.89 -2.67 -11.86
CA VAL A 101 -3.99 -1.98 -10.92
C VAL A 101 -2.70 -2.78 -10.79
N ILE A 102 -1.57 -2.15 -11.06
CA ILE A 102 -0.25 -2.78 -11.06
C ILE A 102 0.62 -2.14 -9.97
N ALA A 103 1.19 -2.95 -9.09
CA ALA A 103 2.26 -2.49 -8.21
C ALA A 103 3.60 -2.57 -8.93
N ALA A 104 4.25 -1.43 -9.16
CA ALA A 104 5.63 -1.35 -9.67
C ALA A 104 6.57 -1.18 -8.46
N VAL A 105 7.17 -2.29 -8.04
CA VAL A 105 7.94 -2.36 -6.80
C VAL A 105 9.43 -2.25 -7.09
N GLU A 106 10.07 -1.24 -6.51
CA GLU A 106 11.51 -1.12 -6.46
C GLU A 106 11.95 -1.03 -4.98
N GLY A 107 13.03 -1.75 -4.62
CA GLY A 107 13.50 -1.83 -3.26
C GLY A 107 12.48 -2.44 -2.27
N PRO A 108 12.45 -2.00 -1.01
CA PRO A 108 11.60 -2.59 0.02
C PRO A 108 10.11 -2.30 -0.14
N ALA A 109 9.30 -3.37 0.00
CA ALA A 109 7.87 -3.33 0.26
C ALA A 109 7.61 -4.06 1.58
N ALA A 110 7.34 -3.33 2.67
CA ALA A 110 7.28 -3.90 4.01
C ALA A 110 5.93 -3.64 4.70
N GLY A 111 5.46 -4.58 5.50
CA GLY A 111 4.23 -4.49 6.28
C GLY A 111 3.04 -4.05 5.42
N ALA A 112 2.38 -2.94 5.79
CA ALA A 112 1.25 -2.39 5.02
C ALA A 112 1.62 -2.03 3.57
N GLY A 113 2.90 -1.71 3.27
CA GLY A 113 3.38 -1.52 1.91
C GLY A 113 3.37 -2.82 1.10
N PHE A 114 3.74 -3.94 1.70
CA PHE A 114 3.61 -5.24 1.06
C PHE A 114 2.13 -5.65 0.92
N SER A 115 1.30 -5.42 1.93
CA SER A 115 -0.16 -5.64 1.83
C SER A 115 -0.78 -4.83 0.68
N LEU A 116 -0.35 -3.58 0.50
CA LEU A 116 -0.79 -2.72 -0.60
C LEU A 116 -0.39 -3.30 -1.98
N ALA A 117 0.85 -3.77 -2.13
CA ALA A 117 1.30 -4.41 -3.35
C ALA A 117 0.50 -5.70 -3.65
N LEU A 118 0.21 -6.51 -2.63
CA LEU A 118 -0.59 -7.74 -2.73
C LEU A 118 -2.07 -7.49 -3.06
N ALA A 119 -2.57 -6.28 -2.82
CA ALA A 119 -3.95 -5.91 -3.18
C ALA A 119 -4.10 -5.59 -4.67
N CYS A 120 -3.01 -5.25 -5.36
CA CYS A 120 -2.98 -5.00 -6.79
C CYS A 120 -3.18 -6.31 -7.61
N ASP A 121 -3.65 -6.17 -8.85
CA ASP A 121 -3.86 -7.32 -9.75
C ASP A 121 -2.54 -7.96 -10.17
N LEU A 122 -1.50 -7.14 -10.37
CA LEU A 122 -0.16 -7.58 -10.79
C LEU A 122 0.92 -6.88 -9.96
N ILE A 123 2.02 -7.60 -9.74
CA ILE A 123 3.24 -7.04 -9.16
C ILE A 123 4.36 -7.18 -10.19
N VAL A 124 4.94 -6.05 -10.59
CA VAL A 124 6.17 -5.99 -11.37
C VAL A 124 7.27 -5.51 -10.43
N SER A 125 8.29 -6.32 -10.25
CA SER A 125 9.36 -6.02 -9.28
C SER A 125 10.72 -5.88 -9.94
N ALA A 126 11.51 -4.92 -9.48
CA ALA A 126 12.91 -4.81 -9.85
C ALA A 126 13.74 -5.91 -9.16
N SER A 127 14.94 -6.17 -9.65
CA SER A 127 15.82 -7.22 -9.10
C SER A 127 16.31 -6.94 -7.68
N ASN A 128 16.25 -5.69 -7.22
CA ASN A 128 16.59 -5.27 -5.86
C ASN A 128 15.39 -5.22 -4.91
N SER A 129 14.21 -5.70 -5.34
CA SER A 129 13.00 -5.67 -4.50
C SER A 129 13.08 -6.67 -3.38
N VAL A 130 12.59 -6.26 -2.20
CA VAL A 130 12.50 -7.08 -0.98
C VAL A 130 11.09 -6.97 -0.42
N PHE A 131 10.45 -8.13 -0.20
CA PHE A 131 9.09 -8.21 0.35
C PHE A 131 9.13 -8.77 1.77
N VAL A 132 8.57 -8.04 2.74
CA VAL A 132 8.63 -8.42 4.17
C VAL A 132 7.30 -8.14 4.86
N MET A 133 6.71 -9.17 5.50
CA MET A 133 5.60 -8.97 6.43
C MET A 133 6.13 -8.56 7.81
N ALA A 134 6.52 -7.29 7.94
CA ALA A 134 7.26 -6.76 9.09
C ALA A 134 6.43 -6.60 10.37
N TYR A 135 5.17 -7.02 10.39
CA TYR A 135 4.26 -6.78 11.51
C TYR A 135 4.69 -7.48 12.80
N THR A 136 5.08 -8.75 12.72
CA THR A 136 5.52 -9.54 13.87
C THR A 136 6.75 -8.96 14.55
N SER A 137 7.64 -8.29 13.80
CA SER A 137 8.83 -7.61 14.32
C SER A 137 8.50 -6.44 15.26
N VAL A 138 7.29 -5.93 15.21
CA VAL A 138 6.80 -4.81 16.04
C VAL A 138 5.55 -5.19 16.86
N ALA A 139 5.35 -6.49 17.07
CA ALA A 139 4.24 -7.07 17.84
C ALA A 139 2.84 -6.66 17.34
N LEU A 140 2.68 -6.58 16.01
CA LEU A 140 1.41 -6.36 15.34
C LEU A 140 0.99 -7.59 14.53
N SER A 141 -0.30 -7.72 14.28
CA SER A 141 -0.84 -8.66 13.30
C SER A 141 -0.96 -7.99 11.93
N PRO A 142 -0.84 -8.75 10.81
CA PRO A 142 -1.00 -8.22 9.47
C PRO A 142 -2.37 -7.58 9.25
N ASP A 143 -2.37 -6.36 8.71
CA ASP A 143 -3.55 -5.63 8.23
C ASP A 143 -3.54 -5.50 6.69
N GLY A 144 -4.42 -4.67 6.12
CA GLY A 144 -4.50 -4.44 4.68
C GLY A 144 -4.71 -5.71 3.85
N GLY A 145 -5.23 -6.78 4.44
CA GLY A 145 -5.50 -8.04 3.76
C GLY A 145 -4.26 -8.90 3.44
N GLY A 146 -3.09 -8.59 4.01
CA GLY A 146 -1.83 -9.30 3.72
C GLY A 146 -1.92 -10.79 3.97
N SER A 147 -2.42 -11.24 5.11
CA SER A 147 -2.60 -12.66 5.44
C SER A 147 -3.62 -13.35 4.52
N TRP A 148 -4.70 -12.67 4.16
CA TRP A 148 -5.70 -13.15 3.23
C TRP A 148 -5.12 -13.35 1.82
N SER A 149 -4.34 -12.39 1.33
CA SER A 149 -3.74 -12.45 0.00
C SER A 149 -2.66 -13.54 -0.09
N LEU A 150 -1.71 -13.57 0.86
CA LEU A 150 -0.62 -14.57 0.86
C LEU A 150 -1.15 -16.00 0.88
N SER A 151 -2.16 -16.28 1.70
CA SER A 151 -2.72 -17.63 1.80
C SER A 151 -3.43 -18.10 0.53
N ARG A 152 -3.73 -17.22 -0.42
CA ARG A 152 -4.35 -17.51 -1.72
C ARG A 152 -3.37 -17.50 -2.88
N LEU A 153 -2.28 -16.77 -2.75
CA LEU A 153 -1.29 -16.61 -3.81
C LEU A 153 -0.17 -17.65 -3.77
N MET A 154 0.06 -18.28 -2.62
CA MET A 154 1.18 -19.20 -2.44
C MET A 154 0.83 -20.41 -1.58
N PRO A 155 1.66 -21.49 -1.64
CA PRO A 155 1.50 -22.65 -0.77
C PRO A 155 1.47 -22.25 0.69
N ARG A 156 0.63 -22.96 1.47
CA ARG A 156 0.39 -22.64 2.89
C ARG A 156 1.68 -22.48 3.70
N GLN A 157 2.67 -23.36 3.50
CA GLN A 157 3.91 -23.33 4.25
C GLN A 157 4.69 -22.05 3.98
N LEU A 158 4.78 -21.64 2.72
CA LEU A 158 5.47 -20.43 2.31
C LEU A 158 4.74 -19.17 2.82
N ALA A 159 3.42 -19.15 2.72
CA ALA A 159 2.61 -18.06 3.26
C ALA A 159 2.80 -17.92 4.78
N THR A 160 2.88 -19.04 5.51
CA THR A 160 3.12 -19.04 6.96
C THR A 160 4.52 -18.56 7.32
N GLU A 161 5.53 -18.90 6.51
CA GLU A 161 6.91 -18.44 6.72
C GLU A 161 7.06 -16.93 6.52
N LEU A 162 6.28 -16.35 5.59
CA LEU A 162 6.32 -14.91 5.30
C LEU A 162 5.52 -14.07 6.31
N LEU A 163 4.55 -14.64 7.03
CA LEU A 163 3.71 -13.97 8.02
C LEU A 163 4.37 -13.92 9.40
#